data_cda0564abc9a5cb8d47313ddbfda0cb2
#
_entry.id   cda0564abc9a5cb8d47313ddbfda0cb2
#
_cell.length_a   1.000
_cell.length_b   1.000
_cell.length_c   1.000
_cell.angle_alpha   90.00
_cell.angle_beta   90.00
_cell.angle_gamma   90.00
#
_symmetry.space_group_name_H-M   'P 1'
#
loop_
_entity.id
_entity.type
_entity.pdbx_description
1 polymer ?
#
loop_
_entity_poly.entity_id
_entity_poly.type
_entity_poly.pdbx_seq_one_letter_code
_entity_poly.pdbx_strand_id
1 'polypeptide(L)'
;MSESIEKTIDIDKILKSKMGSKVKFVPRFLVSWLKKIIHEDEVNRFLWESRGLSGTEWLTECVRYLKMDVEIVGLENLPDKNDGKLYTFVSNHPLGGQDGVCLGSIIGKHYDGRFRYLVNDLLLNLPGLKPVSIGINKTGRQSRDFPRMVEAGFKSDNHMLMFPAGLNSRKRKDGTIHDLPWKKTFISKSVEYQRDVVPIHFGGRNSERFYRIARFSDKYLPFNLAMLFLVDEMYRNVGKHFRISIGKPIPWQTFDKSKSATEWAQYVEDRVYEL
;
A
#
# COMPACT_ATOMS: atom_id res chain seq x y z
N MET A 1 -27.77 -4.57 25.87
CA MET A 1 -27.63 -5.59 24.81
C MET A 1 -26.39 -5.23 24.01
N SER A 2 -25.32 -6.03 24.09
CA SER A 2 -24.13 -5.80 23.25
C SER A 2 -24.55 -6.10 21.81
N GLU A 3 -24.58 -5.08 20.96
CA GLU A 3 -24.68 -5.30 19.51
C GLU A 3 -23.60 -6.28 19.09
N SER A 4 -24.00 -7.38 18.48
CA SER A 4 -23.04 -8.33 17.91
C SER A 4 -22.32 -7.65 16.77
N ILE A 5 -21.00 -7.49 16.87
CA ILE A 5 -20.17 -6.92 15.82
C ILE A 5 -20.27 -7.81 14.58
N GLU A 6 -20.81 -7.26 13.49
CA GLU A 6 -20.81 -7.95 12.22
C GLU A 6 -19.38 -8.07 11.68
N LYS A 7 -18.94 -9.31 11.41
CA LYS A 7 -17.59 -9.57 10.91
C LYS A 7 -17.47 -9.22 9.44
N THR A 8 -16.70 -8.19 9.12
CA THR A 8 -16.26 -7.85 7.76
C THR A 8 -15.19 -8.84 7.27
N ILE A 9 -14.23 -9.16 8.14
CA ILE A 9 -13.19 -10.16 7.91
C ILE A 9 -13.56 -11.44 8.69
N ASP A 10 -13.85 -12.52 7.98
CA ASP A 10 -14.23 -13.81 8.55
C ASP A 10 -13.37 -14.91 7.92
N ILE A 11 -12.37 -15.38 8.66
CA ILE A 11 -11.42 -16.38 8.18
C ILE A 11 -12.10 -17.71 7.87
N ASP A 12 -13.10 -18.11 8.65
CA ASP A 12 -13.84 -19.34 8.39
C ASP A 12 -14.57 -19.26 7.06
N LYS A 13 -15.25 -18.16 6.78
CA LYS A 13 -15.94 -17.92 5.48
C LYS A 13 -14.94 -17.85 4.33
N ILE A 14 -13.80 -17.16 4.51
CA ILE A 14 -12.75 -17.05 3.49
C ILE A 14 -12.18 -18.43 3.17
N LEU A 15 -11.82 -19.22 4.16
CA LEU A 15 -11.31 -20.57 3.98
C LEU A 15 -12.34 -21.47 3.30
N LYS A 16 -13.61 -21.40 3.73
CA LYS A 16 -14.70 -22.16 3.11
C LYS A 16 -14.90 -21.79 1.63
N SER A 17 -14.85 -20.51 1.31
CA SER A 17 -14.97 -20.01 -0.07
C SER A 17 -13.80 -20.47 -0.96
N LYS A 18 -12.56 -20.48 -0.43
CA LYS A 18 -11.36 -20.85 -1.19
C LYS A 18 -11.16 -22.35 -1.32
N MET A 19 -11.49 -23.13 -0.28
CA MET A 19 -11.20 -24.55 -0.19
C MET A 19 -12.44 -25.46 -0.36
N GLY A 20 -13.64 -24.88 -0.32
CA GLY A 20 -14.89 -25.64 -0.39
C GLY A 20 -14.99 -26.69 0.71
N SER A 21 -15.38 -27.93 0.35
CA SER A 21 -15.48 -29.03 1.29
C SER A 21 -14.15 -29.47 1.92
N LYS A 22 -13.01 -29.10 1.32
CA LYS A 22 -11.66 -29.44 1.85
C LYS A 22 -11.35 -28.69 3.15
N VAL A 23 -12.06 -27.61 3.48
CA VAL A 23 -11.85 -26.84 4.72
C VAL A 23 -11.99 -27.70 5.98
N LYS A 24 -12.81 -28.74 5.94
CA LYS A 24 -12.99 -29.69 7.07
C LYS A 24 -11.72 -30.46 7.45
N PHE A 25 -10.74 -30.54 6.56
CA PHE A 25 -9.45 -31.19 6.80
C PHE A 25 -8.40 -30.20 7.36
N VAL A 26 -8.71 -28.92 7.44
CA VAL A 26 -7.79 -27.93 8.02
C VAL A 26 -7.86 -28.04 9.54
N PRO A 27 -6.74 -28.32 10.22
CA PRO A 27 -6.72 -28.44 11.67
C PRO A 27 -7.20 -27.15 12.35
N ARG A 28 -8.03 -27.27 13.38
CA ARG A 28 -8.58 -26.10 14.10
C ARG A 28 -7.52 -25.18 14.68
N PHE A 29 -6.41 -25.75 15.17
CA PHE A 29 -5.30 -24.96 15.70
C PHE A 29 -4.69 -24.04 14.63
N LEU A 30 -4.63 -24.50 13.37
CA LEU A 30 -4.12 -23.70 12.25
C LEU A 30 -5.08 -22.55 11.91
N VAL A 31 -6.40 -22.80 11.95
CA VAL A 31 -7.41 -21.74 11.76
C VAL A 31 -7.31 -20.70 12.87
N SER A 32 -7.22 -21.15 14.13
CA SER A 32 -7.06 -20.26 15.29
C SER A 32 -5.76 -19.45 15.23
N TRP A 33 -4.67 -20.08 14.79
CA TRP A 33 -3.40 -19.40 14.57
C TRP A 33 -3.50 -18.34 13.47
N LEU A 34 -4.19 -18.65 12.35
CA LEU A 34 -4.39 -17.71 11.26
C LEU A 34 -5.23 -16.51 11.70
N LYS A 35 -6.32 -16.73 12.45
CA LYS A 35 -7.13 -15.65 13.03
C LYS A 35 -6.29 -14.72 13.92
N LYS A 36 -5.39 -15.30 14.73
CA LYS A 36 -4.49 -14.56 15.59
C LYS A 36 -3.49 -13.72 14.79
N ILE A 37 -2.90 -14.26 13.71
CA ILE A 37 -1.93 -13.53 12.87
C ILE A 37 -2.59 -12.38 12.10
N ILE A 38 -3.84 -12.56 11.70
CA ILE A 38 -4.62 -11.54 10.99
C ILE A 38 -5.29 -10.55 11.97
N HIS A 39 -5.21 -10.82 13.28
CA HIS A 39 -5.89 -10.01 14.30
C HIS A 39 -7.38 -9.86 14.00
N GLU A 40 -8.06 -10.98 13.66
CA GLU A 40 -9.44 -10.97 13.16
C GLU A 40 -10.38 -10.14 14.03
N ASP A 41 -10.31 -10.29 15.34
CA ASP A 41 -11.24 -9.64 16.26
C ASP A 41 -10.93 -8.13 16.40
N GLU A 42 -9.65 -7.75 16.50
CA GLU A 42 -9.23 -6.36 16.60
C GLU A 42 -9.52 -5.60 15.29
N VAL A 43 -9.24 -6.21 14.13
CA VAL A 43 -9.55 -5.62 12.83
C VAL A 43 -11.05 -5.43 12.66
N ASN A 44 -11.87 -6.44 12.98
CA ASN A 44 -13.33 -6.30 12.88
C ASN A 44 -13.88 -5.24 13.83
N ARG A 45 -13.33 -5.14 15.05
CA ARG A 45 -13.71 -4.07 15.98
C ARG A 45 -13.40 -2.70 15.40
N PHE A 46 -12.19 -2.49 14.89
CA PHE A 46 -11.82 -1.24 14.25
C PHE A 46 -12.74 -0.91 13.06
N LEU A 47 -13.03 -1.89 12.18
CA LEU A 47 -13.91 -1.70 11.04
C LEU A 47 -15.35 -1.35 11.46
N TRP A 48 -15.81 -1.92 12.57
CA TRP A 48 -17.11 -1.58 13.14
C TRP A 48 -17.13 -0.17 13.74
N GLU A 49 -16.11 0.20 14.51
CA GLU A 49 -15.99 1.52 15.14
C GLU A 49 -15.81 2.64 14.10
N SER A 50 -15.12 2.35 13.00
CA SER A 50 -14.87 3.28 11.89
C SER A 50 -15.92 3.21 10.77
N ARG A 51 -17.03 2.45 10.97
CA ARG A 51 -18.11 2.40 9.99
C ARG A 51 -18.70 3.79 9.75
N GLY A 52 -18.93 4.14 8.50
CA GLY A 52 -19.39 5.48 8.12
C GLY A 52 -18.27 6.42 7.72
N LEU A 53 -17.01 6.12 8.07
CA LEU A 53 -15.85 6.83 7.54
C LEU A 53 -15.39 6.21 6.22
N SER A 54 -14.90 7.03 5.31
CA SER A 54 -14.37 6.55 4.03
C SER A 54 -13.28 7.46 3.46
N GLY A 55 -12.49 6.93 2.52
CA GLY A 55 -11.43 7.67 1.87
C GLY A 55 -10.43 8.26 2.87
N THR A 56 -10.16 9.54 2.75
CA THR A 56 -9.17 10.27 3.59
C THR A 56 -9.51 10.22 5.07
N GLU A 57 -10.80 10.34 5.43
CA GLU A 57 -11.24 10.32 6.83
C GLU A 57 -10.96 8.96 7.46
N TRP A 58 -11.28 7.88 6.75
CA TRP A 58 -10.99 6.53 7.22
C TRP A 58 -9.49 6.26 7.36
N LEU A 59 -8.68 6.71 6.38
CA LEU A 59 -7.22 6.60 6.46
C LEU A 59 -6.65 7.38 7.65
N THR A 60 -7.19 8.57 7.92
CA THR A 60 -6.80 9.37 9.09
C THR A 60 -7.15 8.66 10.39
N GLU A 61 -8.31 8.02 10.45
CA GLU A 61 -8.70 7.23 11.60
C GLU A 61 -7.80 5.99 11.80
N CYS A 62 -7.35 5.35 10.70
CA CYS A 62 -6.35 4.28 10.79
C CYS A 62 -5.03 4.79 11.41
N VAL A 63 -4.53 5.96 10.98
CA VAL A 63 -3.32 6.58 11.54
C VAL A 63 -3.49 6.82 13.05
N ARG A 64 -4.66 7.36 13.46
CA ARG A 64 -4.99 7.61 14.87
C ARG A 64 -5.08 6.30 15.68
N TYR A 65 -5.79 5.30 15.16
CA TYR A 65 -5.97 4.00 15.78
C TYR A 65 -4.63 3.29 16.01
N LEU A 66 -3.75 3.32 14.99
CA LEU A 66 -2.41 2.75 15.07
C LEU A 66 -1.44 3.62 15.87
N LYS A 67 -1.89 4.77 16.41
CA LYS A 67 -1.07 5.72 17.19
C LYS A 67 0.25 6.02 16.48
N MET A 68 0.22 6.20 15.16
CA MET A 68 1.42 6.47 14.39
C MET A 68 1.95 7.86 14.76
N ASP A 69 3.20 7.92 15.23
CA ASP A 69 3.94 9.16 15.40
C ASP A 69 4.71 9.45 14.09
N VAL A 70 4.41 10.57 13.44
CA VAL A 70 4.88 10.85 12.08
C VAL A 70 5.61 12.17 12.02
N GLU A 71 6.91 12.11 11.69
CA GLU A 71 7.72 13.27 11.31
C GLU A 71 7.69 13.41 9.78
N ILE A 72 7.35 14.60 9.28
CA ILE A 72 7.36 14.90 7.84
C ILE A 72 8.44 15.93 7.55
N VAL A 73 9.38 15.58 6.69
CA VAL A 73 10.42 16.46 6.17
C VAL A 73 10.11 16.78 4.71
N GLY A 74 10.23 18.04 4.34
CA GLY A 74 9.96 18.48 2.96
C GLY A 74 8.46 18.62 2.67
N LEU A 75 7.63 18.90 3.68
CA LEU A 75 6.20 19.12 3.47
C LEU A 75 5.94 20.26 2.47
N GLU A 76 6.82 21.26 2.44
CA GLU A 76 6.81 22.38 1.50
C GLU A 76 7.06 21.97 0.05
N ASN A 77 7.54 20.76 -0.19
CA ASN A 77 7.69 20.18 -1.54
C ASN A 77 6.38 19.59 -2.11
N LEU A 78 5.34 19.46 -1.29
CA LEU A 78 4.02 19.13 -1.83
C LEU A 78 3.53 20.27 -2.73
N PRO A 79 3.22 19.98 -4.00
CA PRO A 79 2.69 21.00 -4.91
C PRO A 79 1.40 21.64 -4.39
N ASP A 80 1.19 22.90 -4.75
CA ASP A 80 -0.03 23.61 -4.40
C ASP A 80 -1.26 22.88 -4.99
N LYS A 81 -2.24 22.62 -4.15
CA LYS A 81 -3.47 21.95 -4.56
C LYS A 81 -4.31 22.75 -5.59
N ASN A 82 -4.02 24.03 -5.74
CA ASN A 82 -4.74 24.95 -6.61
C ASN A 82 -3.97 25.29 -7.90
N ASP A 83 -2.84 24.67 -8.18
CA ASP A 83 -2.03 24.95 -9.37
C ASP A 83 -2.61 24.34 -10.67
N GLY A 84 -3.74 23.63 -10.56
CA GLY A 84 -4.45 23.05 -11.69
C GLY A 84 -3.78 21.80 -12.30
N LYS A 85 -2.69 21.31 -11.70
CA LYS A 85 -1.95 20.12 -12.18
C LYS A 85 -2.34 18.86 -11.42
N LEU A 86 -2.07 17.74 -12.04
CA LEU A 86 -2.17 16.42 -11.42
C LEU A 86 -0.79 15.79 -11.29
N TYR A 87 -0.55 15.13 -10.17
CA TYR A 87 0.76 14.58 -9.81
C TYR A 87 0.71 13.07 -9.67
N THR A 88 1.87 12.43 -9.88
CA THR A 88 2.12 11.04 -9.53
C THR A 88 3.07 10.99 -8.33
N PHE A 89 2.54 10.67 -7.17
CA PHE A 89 3.31 10.42 -5.95
C PHE A 89 3.84 9.00 -5.98
N VAL A 90 5.13 8.82 -5.73
CA VAL A 90 5.76 7.50 -5.69
C VAL A 90 6.56 7.32 -4.41
N SER A 91 6.44 6.16 -3.80
CA SER A 91 7.14 5.86 -2.54
C SER A 91 7.70 4.45 -2.53
N ASN A 92 8.78 4.25 -1.77
CA ASN A 92 9.18 2.93 -1.30
C ASN A 92 8.07 2.34 -0.40
N HIS A 93 8.11 1.02 -0.19
CA HIS A 93 7.05 0.29 0.48
C HIS A 93 7.56 -0.58 1.64
N PRO A 94 8.19 0.01 2.68
CA PRO A 94 8.89 -0.78 3.70
C PRO A 94 7.98 -1.63 4.57
N LEU A 95 6.77 -1.16 4.86
CA LEU A 95 5.85 -1.79 5.81
C LEU A 95 4.76 -2.63 5.14
N GLY A 96 4.38 -2.31 3.90
CA GLY A 96 3.39 -3.06 3.13
C GLY A 96 1.92 -2.78 3.51
N GLY A 97 1.66 -1.80 4.36
CA GLY A 97 0.32 -1.42 4.80
C GLY A 97 0.27 -0.06 5.47
N GLN A 98 0.98 0.13 6.58
CA GLN A 98 0.98 1.39 7.33
C GLN A 98 1.48 2.58 6.52
N ASP A 99 2.51 2.37 5.68
CA ASP A 99 3.01 3.36 4.74
C ASP A 99 1.92 3.83 3.77
N GLY A 100 1.15 2.91 3.19
CA GLY A 100 0.01 3.25 2.33
C GLY A 100 -1.08 4.03 3.07
N VAL A 101 -1.43 3.60 4.28
CA VAL A 101 -2.42 4.28 5.13
C VAL A 101 -1.97 5.70 5.46
N CYS A 102 -0.71 5.85 5.89
CA CYS A 102 -0.16 7.14 6.32
C CYS A 102 -0.05 8.12 5.14
N LEU A 103 0.56 7.70 4.03
CA LEU A 103 0.70 8.55 2.83
C LEU A 103 -0.65 8.91 2.23
N GLY A 104 -1.60 7.96 2.20
CA GLY A 104 -2.97 8.24 1.75
C GLY A 104 -3.69 9.27 2.63
N SER A 105 -3.47 9.25 3.96
CA SER A 105 -3.99 10.27 4.87
C SER A 105 -3.38 11.65 4.61
N ILE A 106 -2.04 11.73 4.44
CA ILE A 106 -1.32 12.99 4.21
C ILE A 106 -1.74 13.62 2.87
N ILE A 107 -1.62 12.86 1.78
CA ILE A 107 -1.97 13.31 0.42
C ILE A 107 -3.46 13.63 0.34
N GLY A 108 -4.30 12.78 0.92
CA GLY A 108 -5.74 12.98 0.92
C GLY A 108 -6.17 14.26 1.65
N LYS A 109 -5.54 14.59 2.79
CA LYS A 109 -5.79 15.86 3.48
C LYS A 109 -5.34 17.06 2.68
N HIS A 110 -4.15 16.98 2.06
CA HIS A 110 -3.61 18.10 1.28
C HIS A 110 -4.43 18.41 0.03
N TYR A 111 -4.94 17.38 -0.66
CA TYR A 111 -5.69 17.51 -1.92
C TYR A 111 -7.20 17.24 -1.79
N ASP A 112 -7.78 17.44 -0.61
CA ASP A 112 -9.22 17.32 -0.36
C ASP A 112 -9.82 15.98 -0.85
N GLY A 113 -9.08 14.90 -0.66
CA GLY A 113 -9.49 13.53 -1.05
C GLY A 113 -9.29 13.20 -2.54
N ARG A 114 -8.80 14.13 -3.34
CA ARG A 114 -8.58 13.95 -4.79
C ARG A 114 -7.33 13.14 -5.09
N PHE A 115 -7.28 11.89 -4.67
CA PHE A 115 -6.22 10.96 -5.03
C PHE A 115 -6.77 9.55 -5.18
N ARG A 116 -6.01 8.71 -5.89
CA ARG A 116 -6.24 7.26 -6.01
C ARG A 116 -4.93 6.54 -5.88
N TYR A 117 -4.95 5.32 -5.35
CA TYR A 117 -3.79 4.45 -5.35
C TYR A 117 -4.11 3.01 -5.71
N LEU A 118 -3.09 2.36 -6.26
CA LEU A 118 -3.19 0.97 -6.68
C LEU A 118 -3.01 0.08 -5.45
N VAL A 119 -4.00 -0.72 -5.13
CA VAL A 119 -3.99 -1.63 -3.99
C VAL A 119 -4.21 -3.07 -4.42
N ASN A 120 -3.76 -4.01 -3.59
CA ASN A 120 -4.14 -5.40 -3.75
C ASN A 120 -5.68 -5.52 -3.65
N ASP A 121 -6.29 -6.33 -4.52
CA ASP A 121 -7.75 -6.56 -4.57
C ASP A 121 -8.34 -7.05 -3.25
N LEU A 122 -7.57 -7.73 -2.40
CA LEU A 122 -8.01 -8.09 -1.05
C LEU A 122 -8.37 -6.87 -0.21
N LEU A 123 -7.68 -5.74 -0.40
CA LEU A 123 -7.93 -4.49 0.31
C LEU A 123 -9.21 -3.79 -0.15
N LEU A 124 -9.75 -4.15 -1.32
CA LEU A 124 -11.06 -3.64 -1.78
C LEU A 124 -12.23 -4.14 -0.93
N ASN A 125 -12.01 -5.17 -0.10
CA ASN A 125 -12.98 -5.63 0.88
C ASN A 125 -13.05 -4.74 2.13
N LEU A 126 -12.16 -3.75 2.26
CA LEU A 126 -12.21 -2.74 3.31
C LEU A 126 -13.09 -1.56 2.85
N PRO A 127 -14.30 -1.40 3.41
CA PRO A 127 -15.28 -0.42 2.91
C PRO A 127 -14.71 1.01 2.90
N GLY A 128 -14.00 1.40 3.97
CA GLY A 128 -13.42 2.73 4.11
C GLY A 128 -12.34 3.05 3.08
N LEU A 129 -11.62 2.05 2.59
CA LEU A 129 -10.53 2.21 1.62
C LEU A 129 -11.03 2.28 0.17
N LYS A 130 -12.17 1.67 -0.11
CA LYS A 130 -12.70 1.47 -1.46
C LYS A 130 -12.79 2.76 -2.30
N PRO A 131 -13.24 3.92 -1.79
CA PRO A 131 -13.41 5.13 -2.60
C PRO A 131 -12.11 5.68 -3.19
N VAL A 132 -10.96 5.43 -2.56
CA VAL A 132 -9.65 5.95 -3.00
C VAL A 132 -8.79 4.88 -3.67
N SER A 133 -9.30 3.66 -3.82
CA SER A 133 -8.54 2.50 -4.28
C SER A 133 -8.84 2.11 -5.72
N ILE A 134 -7.79 1.73 -6.44
CA ILE A 134 -7.85 1.02 -7.72
C ILE A 134 -7.30 -0.38 -7.45
N GLY A 135 -8.17 -1.40 -7.49
CA GLY A 135 -7.79 -2.78 -7.18
C GLY A 135 -6.89 -3.41 -8.24
N ILE A 136 -5.84 -4.08 -7.80
CA ILE A 136 -4.96 -4.87 -8.65
C ILE A 136 -5.19 -6.34 -8.34
N ASN A 137 -5.81 -7.07 -9.24
CA ASN A 137 -5.81 -8.53 -9.18
C ASN A 137 -4.70 -9.09 -10.07
N LYS A 138 -3.79 -9.87 -9.48
CA LYS A 138 -2.68 -10.51 -10.20
C LYS A 138 -3.06 -11.83 -10.85
N THR A 139 -4.27 -12.33 -10.60
CA THR A 139 -4.71 -13.65 -11.07
C THR A 139 -6.09 -13.59 -11.72
N GLY A 140 -6.28 -14.33 -12.84
CA GLY A 140 -7.56 -14.52 -13.49
C GLY A 140 -8.00 -13.39 -14.44
N ARG A 141 -9.32 -13.28 -14.66
CA ARG A 141 -9.92 -12.36 -15.65
C ARG A 141 -9.63 -10.89 -15.37
N GLN A 142 -9.57 -10.49 -14.10
CA GLN A 142 -9.28 -9.12 -13.68
C GLN A 142 -7.83 -8.70 -13.94
N SER A 143 -6.90 -9.64 -14.05
CA SER A 143 -5.50 -9.37 -14.44
C SER A 143 -5.41 -8.74 -15.84
N ARG A 144 -6.37 -9.04 -16.73
CA ARG A 144 -6.45 -8.46 -18.08
C ARG A 144 -7.00 -7.02 -18.07
N ASP A 145 -7.81 -6.67 -17.06
CA ASP A 145 -8.39 -5.34 -16.92
C ASP A 145 -7.47 -4.36 -16.18
N PHE A 146 -6.39 -4.86 -15.56
CA PHE A 146 -5.45 -4.03 -14.82
C PHE A 146 -4.92 -2.83 -15.62
N PRO A 147 -4.44 -2.96 -16.87
CA PRO A 147 -3.99 -1.82 -17.66
C PRO A 147 -5.09 -0.78 -17.86
N ARG A 148 -6.35 -1.22 -18.07
CA ARG A 148 -7.51 -0.33 -18.24
C ARG A 148 -7.85 0.41 -16.94
N MET A 149 -7.71 -0.25 -15.79
CA MET A 149 -7.98 0.37 -14.47
C MET A 149 -6.91 1.41 -14.12
N VAL A 150 -5.64 1.11 -14.39
CA VAL A 150 -4.54 2.09 -14.25
C VAL A 150 -4.78 3.27 -15.17
N GLU A 151 -5.12 3.01 -16.43
CA GLU A 151 -5.48 4.00 -17.43
C GLU A 151 -6.61 4.91 -16.95
N ALA A 152 -7.70 4.34 -16.44
CA ALA A 152 -8.83 5.08 -15.91
C ALA A 152 -8.42 5.95 -14.71
N GLY A 153 -7.52 5.47 -13.86
CA GLY A 153 -6.97 6.26 -12.75
C GLY A 153 -6.21 7.49 -13.24
N PHE A 154 -5.33 7.32 -14.22
CA PHE A 154 -4.56 8.42 -14.79
C PHE A 154 -5.41 9.40 -15.63
N LYS A 155 -6.51 8.94 -16.22
CA LYS A 155 -7.49 9.78 -16.93
C LYS A 155 -8.41 10.58 -16.00
N SER A 156 -8.51 10.17 -14.74
CA SER A 156 -9.39 10.83 -13.77
C SER A 156 -8.77 12.13 -13.27
N ASP A 157 -9.60 13.00 -12.72
CA ASP A 157 -9.19 14.24 -12.05
C ASP A 157 -8.70 13.96 -10.61
N ASN A 158 -7.84 12.95 -10.46
CA ASN A 158 -7.24 12.57 -9.20
C ASN A 158 -5.72 12.44 -9.33
N HIS A 159 -5.00 12.82 -8.30
CA HIS A 159 -3.58 12.46 -8.16
C HIS A 159 -3.41 10.94 -8.03
N MET A 160 -2.25 10.44 -8.42
CA MET A 160 -1.95 9.00 -8.30
C MET A 160 -0.90 8.79 -7.21
N LEU A 161 -1.20 7.91 -6.24
CA LEU A 161 -0.20 7.42 -5.27
C LEU A 161 0.16 5.99 -5.66
N MET A 162 1.45 5.74 -5.85
CA MET A 162 1.95 4.45 -6.32
C MET A 162 3.13 3.95 -5.47
N PHE A 163 3.17 2.64 -5.30
CA PHE A 163 4.31 1.89 -4.76
C PHE A 163 4.89 1.04 -5.90
N PRO A 164 5.86 1.56 -6.68
CA PRO A 164 6.25 0.96 -7.95
C PRO A 164 6.87 -0.44 -7.83
N ALA A 165 7.44 -0.78 -6.68
CA ALA A 165 7.91 -2.15 -6.37
C ALA A 165 6.78 -3.18 -6.43
N GLY A 166 5.54 -2.78 -6.10
CA GLY A 166 4.35 -3.63 -6.11
C GLY A 166 4.28 -4.68 -5.00
N LEU A 167 5.31 -4.81 -4.18
CA LEU A 167 5.41 -5.59 -2.95
C LEU A 167 6.21 -4.78 -1.94
N ASN A 168 6.03 -5.09 -0.66
CA ASN A 168 6.83 -4.47 0.39
C ASN A 168 8.31 -4.81 0.27
N SER A 169 9.16 -3.91 0.83
CA SER A 169 10.61 -4.03 0.81
C SER A 169 11.13 -5.36 1.36
N ARG A 170 12.32 -5.73 0.94
CA ARG A 170 13.03 -6.95 1.36
C ARG A 170 14.32 -6.62 2.08
N LYS A 171 14.74 -7.51 2.98
CA LYS A 171 16.06 -7.42 3.59
C LYS A 171 17.10 -8.04 2.66
N ARG A 172 18.05 -7.23 2.21
CA ARG A 172 19.19 -7.63 1.37
C ARG A 172 20.24 -8.42 2.19
N LYS A 173 21.21 -9.01 1.51
CA LYS A 173 22.31 -9.78 2.16
C LYS A 173 23.19 -8.93 3.06
N ASP A 174 23.38 -7.67 2.72
CA ASP A 174 24.12 -6.66 3.49
C ASP A 174 23.35 -6.15 4.72
N GLY A 175 22.13 -6.60 4.91
CA GLY A 175 21.26 -6.21 6.02
C GLY A 175 20.39 -4.99 5.74
N THR A 176 20.57 -4.29 4.63
CA THR A 176 19.74 -3.15 4.24
C THR A 176 18.32 -3.56 3.88
N ILE A 177 17.35 -2.69 4.15
CA ILE A 177 15.97 -2.85 3.74
C ILE A 177 15.76 -2.02 2.48
N HIS A 178 15.33 -2.68 1.42
CA HIS A 178 15.16 -2.04 0.14
C HIS A 178 14.03 -2.68 -0.65
N ASP A 179 13.43 -1.91 -1.53
CA ASP A 179 12.38 -2.40 -2.43
C ASP A 179 12.92 -3.42 -3.45
N LEU A 180 12.00 -4.18 -4.02
CA LEU A 180 12.25 -4.86 -5.28
C LEU A 180 12.34 -3.84 -6.41
N PRO A 181 13.01 -4.15 -7.53
CA PRO A 181 13.18 -3.21 -8.63
C PRO A 181 11.86 -2.56 -9.05
N TRP A 182 11.85 -1.25 -9.17
CA TRP A 182 10.65 -0.48 -9.48
C TRP A 182 10.18 -0.71 -10.91
N LYS A 183 8.87 -0.86 -11.06
CA LYS A 183 8.24 -1.05 -12.37
C LYS A 183 8.07 0.29 -13.07
N LYS A 184 8.35 0.32 -14.36
CA LYS A 184 8.31 1.51 -15.22
C LYS A 184 6.92 2.13 -15.44
N THR A 185 5.84 1.50 -15.02
CA THR A 185 4.45 1.93 -15.33
C THR A 185 4.18 3.37 -14.91
N PHE A 186 4.66 3.80 -13.73
CA PHE A 186 4.48 5.17 -13.26
C PHE A 186 5.18 6.19 -14.16
N ILE A 187 6.40 5.89 -14.65
CA ILE A 187 7.12 6.75 -15.61
C ILE A 187 6.34 6.88 -16.91
N SER A 188 6.00 5.74 -17.55
CA SER A 188 5.30 5.75 -18.83
C SER A 188 3.97 6.50 -18.75
N LYS A 189 3.21 6.31 -17.65
CA LYS A 189 1.93 6.98 -17.45
C LYS A 189 2.09 8.46 -17.06
N SER A 190 3.10 8.82 -16.29
CA SER A 190 3.37 10.22 -15.96
C SER A 190 3.74 11.03 -17.20
N VAL A 191 4.54 10.48 -18.11
CA VAL A 191 4.83 11.12 -19.41
C VAL A 191 3.57 11.23 -20.26
N GLU A 192 2.80 10.14 -20.41
CA GLU A 192 1.58 10.08 -21.22
C GLU A 192 0.53 11.10 -20.76
N TYR A 193 0.37 11.28 -19.45
CA TYR A 193 -0.63 12.17 -18.85
C TYR A 193 -0.05 13.49 -18.33
N GLN A 194 1.21 13.81 -18.68
CA GLN A 194 1.89 15.06 -18.31
C GLN A 194 1.84 15.36 -16.81
N ARG A 195 2.10 14.34 -15.97
CA ARG A 195 2.09 14.45 -14.52
C ARG A 195 3.51 14.47 -13.99
N ASP A 196 3.87 15.51 -13.26
CA ASP A 196 5.14 15.54 -12.55
C ASP A 196 5.17 14.46 -11.46
N VAL A 197 6.34 13.88 -11.22
CA VAL A 197 6.52 12.78 -10.25
C VAL A 197 7.07 13.35 -8.94
N VAL A 198 6.35 13.12 -7.84
CA VAL A 198 6.77 13.53 -6.49
C VAL A 198 7.35 12.31 -5.77
N PRO A 199 8.68 12.27 -5.55
CA PRO A 199 9.32 11.17 -4.84
C PRO A 199 9.12 11.31 -3.33
N ILE A 200 8.80 10.21 -2.65
CA ILE A 200 8.59 10.18 -1.20
C ILE A 200 9.36 8.98 -0.63
N HIS A 201 10.16 9.22 0.39
CA HIS A 201 10.76 8.15 1.17
C HIS A 201 9.97 7.95 2.46
N PHE A 202 9.54 6.72 2.71
CA PHE A 202 8.93 6.30 3.97
C PHE A 202 9.96 5.52 4.80
N GLY A 203 10.37 6.07 5.94
CA GLY A 203 11.28 5.41 6.87
C GLY A 203 10.54 4.37 7.70
N GLY A 204 11.14 3.18 7.83
CA GLY A 204 10.56 2.10 8.63
C GLY A 204 11.05 0.73 8.20
N ARG A 205 10.72 -0.27 9.04
CA ARG A 205 11.03 -1.67 8.74
C ARG A 205 10.11 -2.61 9.49
N ASN A 206 9.85 -3.75 8.91
CA ASN A 206 9.20 -4.87 9.57
C ASN A 206 10.18 -5.65 10.47
N SER A 207 9.67 -6.59 11.23
CA SER A 207 10.49 -7.40 12.13
C SER A 207 11.43 -8.35 11.39
N GLU A 208 12.50 -8.79 12.06
CA GLU A 208 13.39 -9.83 11.54
C GLU A 208 12.65 -11.15 11.24
N ARG A 209 11.60 -11.45 12.03
CA ARG A 209 10.72 -12.57 11.79
C ARG A 209 10.05 -12.47 10.42
N PHE A 210 9.49 -11.28 10.11
CA PHE A 210 8.85 -11.01 8.82
C PHE A 210 9.81 -11.25 7.66
N TYR A 211 11.02 -10.70 7.71
CA TYR A 211 12.01 -10.87 6.63
C TYR A 211 12.48 -12.31 6.46
N ARG A 212 12.58 -13.09 7.56
CA ARG A 212 12.86 -14.54 7.46
C ARG A 212 11.74 -15.28 6.75
N ILE A 213 10.48 -14.99 7.10
CA ILE A 213 9.30 -15.59 6.45
C ILE A 213 9.23 -15.18 4.98
N ALA A 214 9.45 -13.90 4.66
CA ALA A 214 9.46 -13.42 3.30
C ALA A 214 10.52 -14.14 2.45
N ARG A 215 11.75 -14.25 2.96
CA ARG A 215 12.85 -14.98 2.27
C ARG A 215 12.51 -16.45 2.05
N PHE A 216 11.94 -17.12 3.05
CA PHE A 216 11.48 -18.49 2.93
C PHE A 216 10.39 -18.62 1.86
N SER A 217 9.40 -17.75 1.92
CA SER A 217 8.28 -17.71 0.96
C SER A 217 8.78 -17.49 -0.47
N ASP A 218 9.61 -16.47 -0.68
CA ASP A 218 10.14 -16.12 -2.00
C ASP A 218 10.99 -17.26 -2.61
N LYS A 219 11.64 -18.07 -1.76
CA LYS A 219 12.53 -19.17 -2.20
C LYS A 219 11.80 -20.49 -2.45
N TYR A 220 10.80 -20.81 -1.63
CA TYR A 220 10.25 -22.18 -1.57
C TYR A 220 8.75 -22.27 -1.87
N LEU A 221 8.01 -21.16 -1.89
CA LEU A 221 6.55 -21.19 -2.06
C LEU A 221 6.11 -20.49 -3.36
N PRO A 222 5.06 -21.00 -4.02
CA PRO A 222 4.50 -20.37 -5.22
C PRO A 222 3.64 -19.14 -4.90
N PHE A 223 3.48 -18.79 -3.63
CA PHE A 223 2.67 -17.66 -3.16
C PHE A 223 3.40 -16.90 -2.04
N ASN A 224 3.08 -15.63 -1.89
CA ASN A 224 3.70 -14.76 -0.88
C ASN A 224 3.06 -14.97 0.50
N LEU A 225 3.59 -15.93 1.27
CA LEU A 225 3.15 -16.21 2.65
C LEU A 225 3.33 -15.00 3.57
N ALA A 226 4.36 -14.17 3.34
CA ALA A 226 4.65 -13.00 4.17
C ALA A 226 3.49 -11.99 4.20
N MET A 227 2.66 -11.94 3.15
CA MET A 227 1.49 -11.05 3.12
C MET A 227 0.51 -11.31 4.29
N LEU A 228 0.39 -12.55 4.75
CA LEU A 228 -0.48 -12.89 5.89
C LEU A 228 0.01 -12.28 7.20
N PHE A 229 1.31 -11.97 7.29
CA PHE A 229 1.93 -11.40 8.48
C PHE A 229 1.95 -9.87 8.49
N LEU A 230 1.54 -9.21 7.41
CA LEU A 230 1.56 -7.74 7.34
C LEU A 230 0.64 -7.11 8.39
N VAL A 231 -0.51 -7.73 8.69
CA VAL A 231 -1.41 -7.23 9.73
C VAL A 231 -0.77 -7.38 11.12
N ASP A 232 -0.13 -8.52 11.41
CA ASP A 232 0.60 -8.71 12.66
C ASP A 232 1.78 -7.72 12.80
N GLU A 233 2.50 -7.43 11.72
CA GLU A 233 3.55 -6.40 11.71
C GLU A 233 2.98 -5.00 11.95
N MET A 234 1.81 -4.69 11.41
CA MET A 234 1.10 -3.44 11.64
C MET A 234 0.79 -3.25 13.13
N TYR A 235 0.25 -4.28 13.80
CA TYR A 235 -0.01 -4.23 15.23
C TYR A 235 1.26 -4.17 16.09
N ARG A 236 2.36 -4.79 15.64
CA ARG A 236 3.69 -4.67 16.28
C ARG A 236 4.29 -3.28 16.17
N ASN A 237 3.83 -2.52 15.20
CA ASN A 237 4.29 -1.15 14.92
C ASN A 237 3.36 -0.07 15.52
N VAL A 238 2.33 -0.44 16.29
CA VAL A 238 1.48 0.53 16.98
C VAL A 238 2.32 1.43 17.90
N GLY A 239 2.10 2.72 17.80
CA GLY A 239 2.80 3.73 18.61
C GLY A 239 4.25 4.00 18.20
N LYS A 240 4.71 3.46 17.07
CA LYS A 240 6.06 3.73 16.57
C LYS A 240 6.14 5.06 15.85
N HIS A 241 7.36 5.61 15.88
CA HIS A 241 7.75 6.80 15.14
C HIS A 241 8.16 6.44 13.71
N PHE A 242 7.71 7.24 12.73
CA PHE A 242 8.03 7.11 11.31
C PHE A 242 8.44 8.46 10.74
N ARG A 243 9.56 8.48 10.02
CA ARG A 243 9.99 9.65 9.26
C ARG A 243 9.59 9.50 7.80
N ILE A 244 8.97 10.54 7.26
CA ILE A 244 8.58 10.66 5.85
C ILE A 244 9.33 11.84 5.27
N SER A 245 10.06 11.60 4.18
CA SER A 245 10.76 12.67 3.46
C SER A 245 10.10 12.85 2.09
N ILE A 246 9.68 14.08 1.79
CA ILE A 246 9.04 14.44 0.52
C ILE A 246 10.05 15.22 -0.30
N GLY A 247 10.41 14.69 -1.47
CA GLY A 247 11.33 15.33 -2.39
C GLY A 247 10.63 16.33 -3.31
N LYS A 248 11.42 17.15 -3.99
CA LYS A 248 10.91 18.09 -4.98
C LYS A 248 10.28 17.35 -6.17
N PRO A 249 9.17 17.86 -6.74
CA PRO A 249 8.58 17.30 -7.94
C PRO A 249 9.60 17.23 -9.08
N ILE A 250 9.65 16.10 -9.76
CA ILE A 250 10.43 15.86 -10.96
C ILE A 250 9.52 16.12 -12.16
N PRO A 251 9.79 17.15 -13.00
CA PRO A 251 8.97 17.44 -14.16
C PRO A 251 8.88 16.23 -15.11
N TRP A 252 7.70 15.93 -15.62
CA TRP A 252 7.49 14.79 -16.53
C TRP A 252 8.36 14.86 -17.79
N GLN A 253 8.73 16.07 -18.25
CA GLN A 253 9.62 16.30 -19.39
C GLN A 253 11.06 15.80 -19.15
N THR A 254 11.45 15.62 -17.89
CA THR A 254 12.74 15.02 -17.52
C THR A 254 12.87 13.60 -18.06
N PHE A 255 11.76 12.89 -18.17
CA PHE A 255 11.73 11.50 -18.61
C PHE A 255 11.69 11.39 -20.16
N ASP A 256 12.76 11.84 -20.77
CA ASP A 256 12.93 11.90 -22.21
C ASP A 256 13.45 10.58 -22.81
N LYS A 257 13.85 10.60 -24.09
CA LYS A 257 14.37 9.44 -24.81
C LYS A 257 15.84 9.12 -24.52
N SER A 258 16.53 9.87 -23.65
CA SER A 258 17.93 9.62 -23.29
C SER A 258 18.12 8.33 -22.49
N LYS A 259 17.04 7.89 -21.82
CA LYS A 259 17.01 6.64 -21.04
C LYS A 259 15.70 5.88 -21.34
N SER A 260 15.75 4.56 -21.16
CA SER A 260 14.54 3.75 -21.16
C SER A 260 13.65 4.07 -19.94
N ALA A 261 12.35 3.79 -20.06
CA ALA A 261 11.43 3.98 -18.91
C ALA A 261 11.82 3.15 -17.66
N THR A 262 12.56 2.06 -17.85
CA THR A 262 13.09 1.25 -16.74
C THR A 262 14.27 1.95 -16.05
N GLU A 263 15.18 2.54 -16.81
CA GLU A 263 16.31 3.32 -16.28
C GLU A 263 15.79 4.58 -15.56
N TRP A 264 14.76 5.24 -16.12
CA TRP A 264 14.10 6.35 -15.44
C TRP A 264 13.40 5.91 -14.15
N ALA A 265 12.81 4.73 -14.10
CA ALA A 265 12.24 4.19 -12.87
C ALA A 265 13.32 3.96 -11.79
N GLN A 266 14.49 3.43 -12.19
CA GLN A 266 15.63 3.28 -11.29
C GLN A 266 16.15 4.66 -10.82
N TYR A 267 16.27 5.64 -11.70
CA TYR A 267 16.66 6.99 -11.34
C TYR A 267 15.75 7.59 -10.26
N VAL A 268 14.42 7.42 -10.39
CA VAL A 268 13.48 7.93 -9.39
C VAL A 268 13.58 7.12 -8.08
N GLU A 269 13.76 5.79 -8.16
CA GLU A 269 14.01 4.95 -7.00
C GLU A 269 15.23 5.44 -6.22
N ASP A 270 16.36 5.70 -6.92
CA ASP A 270 17.58 6.23 -6.31
C ASP A 270 17.33 7.57 -5.61
N ARG A 271 16.59 8.50 -6.26
CA ARG A 271 16.19 9.78 -5.64
C ARG A 271 15.37 9.59 -4.37
N VAL A 272 14.45 8.61 -4.33
CA VAL A 272 13.67 8.30 -3.13
C VAL A 272 14.58 7.83 -1.99
N TYR A 273 15.56 6.98 -2.28
CA TYR A 273 16.47 6.46 -1.25
C TYR A 273 17.58 7.43 -0.82
N GLU A 274 17.74 8.56 -1.52
CA GLU A 274 18.63 9.68 -1.13
C GLU A 274 17.95 10.69 -0.19
N LEU A 275 16.60 10.65 -0.06
CA LEU A 275 15.83 11.51 0.85
C LEU A 275 15.99 11.06 2.31
#